data_f2d15952af777d9ae0d1385b58bf511a
#
_entry.id   f2d15952af777d9ae0d1385b58bf511a
#
_cell.length_a   1.000
_cell.length_b   1.000
_cell.length_c   1.000
_cell.angle_alpha   90.00
_cell.angle_beta   90.00
_cell.angle_gamma   90.00
#
_symmetry.space_group_name_H-M   'P 1'
#
loop_
_entity.id
_entity.type
_entity.pdbx_description
1 polymer ?
#
loop_
_entity_poly.entity_id
_entity_poly.type
_entity_poly.pdbx_seq_one_letter_code
_entity_poly.pdbx_strand_id
1 'polypeptide(L)'
;LLGTIQSLAARVGFESEPTWATLRQLIRDQISIQSLVGSTVAAAASILGVAIVVLLYVTFLLVERRAFSAKVDKLSTDPRSAALIRQIVADVNARVGSYLALKTLLGMMQAFLSWVAMWWFGLEFATFWAMLIVLLNYIPYIGSFLSVFFPVAMAIVQFGDPNTIVTLAIALVVVQFAIGNFLDPYLLGAARPDALLRN
;
A
#
# COMPACT_ATOMS: atom_id res chain seq x y z
N LEU A 1 -22.29 15.25 32.57
CA LEU A 1 -21.70 14.12 31.82
C LEU A 1 -20.69 13.33 32.69
N LEU A 2 -19.78 14.00 33.43
CA LEU A 2 -18.82 13.34 34.31
C LEU A 2 -19.50 12.63 35.49
N GLY A 3 -20.55 13.24 36.09
CA GLY A 3 -21.30 12.65 37.20
C GLY A 3 -22.11 11.40 36.83
N THR A 4 -22.59 11.31 35.57
CA THR A 4 -23.30 10.12 35.05
C THR A 4 -22.37 8.93 34.81
N ILE A 5 -21.12 9.21 34.39
CA ILE A 5 -20.10 8.17 34.19
C ILE A 5 -19.61 7.62 35.51
N GLN A 6 -19.43 8.48 36.54
CA GLN A 6 -19.06 8.07 37.88
C GLN A 6 -20.14 7.22 38.55
N SER A 7 -21.43 7.54 38.37
CA SER A 7 -22.52 6.74 38.94
C SER A 7 -22.70 5.37 38.27
N LEU A 8 -22.33 5.23 37.01
CA LEU A 8 -22.31 3.96 36.29
C LEU A 8 -21.11 3.09 36.68
N ALA A 9 -19.95 3.69 36.88
CA ALA A 9 -18.76 2.99 37.33
C ALA A 9 -18.91 2.39 38.73
N ALA A 10 -19.57 3.14 39.65
CA ALA A 10 -19.89 2.66 41.00
C ALA A 10 -20.88 1.49 41.03
N ARG A 11 -21.76 1.37 40.01
CA ARG A 11 -22.74 0.25 39.92
C ARG A 11 -22.14 -1.04 39.37
N VAL A 12 -20.98 -0.97 38.71
CA VAL A 12 -20.30 -2.13 38.11
C VAL A 12 -19.20 -2.68 39.04
N GLY A 13 -19.08 -2.16 40.27
CA GLY A 13 -18.16 -2.71 41.30
C GLY A 13 -16.70 -2.28 41.11
N PHE A 14 -16.42 -1.23 40.32
CA PHE A 14 -15.12 -0.60 40.30
C PHE A 14 -14.98 0.35 41.50
N GLU A 15 -14.69 -0.19 42.65
CA GLU A 15 -14.19 0.56 43.81
C GLU A 15 -12.73 0.94 43.53
N SER A 16 -12.54 2.16 43.19
CA SER A 16 -11.33 2.97 43.04
C SER A 16 -11.15 3.49 41.60
N GLU A 17 -11.03 4.81 41.51
CA GLU A 17 -10.65 5.46 40.27
C GLU A 17 -9.40 4.77 39.67
N PRO A 18 -9.42 4.33 38.39
CA PRO A 18 -8.23 3.78 37.80
C PRO A 18 -7.19 4.90 37.73
N THR A 19 -6.34 4.97 38.75
CA THR A 19 -5.21 5.87 38.77
C THR A 19 -4.38 5.56 37.52
N TRP A 20 -3.86 6.59 36.85
CA TRP A 20 -2.95 6.44 35.70
C TRP A 20 -1.82 5.42 35.95
N ALA A 21 -1.46 5.21 37.22
CA ALA A 21 -0.54 4.17 37.66
C ALA A 21 -1.09 2.76 37.44
N THR A 22 -2.35 2.52 37.76
CA THR A 22 -3.03 1.21 37.61
C THR A 22 -3.24 0.88 36.14
N LEU A 23 -3.63 1.87 35.32
CA LEU A 23 -3.74 1.70 33.86
C LEU A 23 -2.36 1.41 33.21
N ARG A 24 -1.31 2.10 33.64
CA ARG A 24 0.05 1.80 33.19
C ARG A 24 0.54 0.42 33.60
N GLN A 25 0.16 -0.05 34.77
CA GLN A 25 0.48 -1.39 35.22
C GLN A 25 -0.27 -2.46 34.42
N LEU A 26 -1.57 -2.30 34.22
CA LEU A 26 -2.38 -3.20 33.39
C LEU A 26 -1.88 -3.25 31.93
N ILE A 27 -1.51 -2.11 31.37
CA ILE A 27 -0.93 -2.05 30.02
C ILE A 27 0.44 -2.74 30.00
N ARG A 28 1.27 -2.55 31.02
CA ARG A 28 2.60 -3.13 31.12
C ARG A 28 2.57 -4.64 31.34
N ASP A 29 1.59 -5.13 32.11
CA ASP A 29 1.41 -6.55 32.40
C ASP A 29 0.75 -7.31 31.24
N GLN A 30 -0.07 -6.62 30.43
CA GLN A 30 -0.67 -7.21 29.23
C GLN A 30 0.21 -7.11 27.98
N ILE A 31 1.11 -6.13 27.91
CA ILE A 31 2.05 -5.99 26.79
C ILE A 31 3.40 -6.57 27.23
N SER A 32 3.56 -7.87 27.13
CA SER A 32 4.88 -8.45 27.32
C SER A 32 5.77 -8.04 26.12
N ILE A 33 6.85 -7.31 26.42
CA ILE A 33 7.85 -6.91 25.42
C ILE A 33 8.36 -8.14 24.64
N GLN A 34 8.45 -9.29 25.30
CA GLN A 34 8.83 -10.57 24.69
C GLN A 34 7.82 -11.02 23.61
N SER A 35 6.51 -10.87 23.86
CA SER A 35 5.49 -11.25 22.86
C SER A 35 5.48 -10.28 21.68
N LEU A 36 5.71 -8.99 21.91
CA LEU A 36 5.85 -8.00 20.83
C LEU A 36 7.09 -8.26 19.98
N VAL A 37 8.23 -8.48 20.61
CA VAL A 37 9.47 -8.81 19.87
C VAL A 37 9.30 -10.15 19.13
N GLY A 38 8.74 -11.16 19.77
CA GLY A 38 8.47 -12.46 19.15
C GLY A 38 7.53 -12.36 17.94
N SER A 39 6.44 -11.63 18.06
CA SER A 39 5.49 -11.42 16.95
C SER A 39 6.09 -10.58 15.82
N THR A 40 6.90 -9.58 16.14
CA THR A 40 7.59 -8.75 15.13
C THR A 40 8.62 -9.58 14.36
N VAL A 41 9.42 -10.41 15.05
CA VAL A 41 10.39 -11.33 14.42
C VAL A 41 9.67 -12.36 13.56
N ALA A 42 8.57 -12.94 14.05
CA ALA A 42 7.76 -13.89 13.27
C ALA A 42 7.15 -13.24 12.03
N ALA A 43 6.62 -12.01 12.15
CA ALA A 43 6.10 -11.25 11.01
C ALA A 43 7.21 -10.94 9.98
N ALA A 44 8.38 -10.50 10.43
CA ALA A 44 9.54 -10.26 9.57
C ALA A 44 9.99 -11.54 8.84
N ALA A 45 10.08 -12.66 9.55
CA ALA A 45 10.42 -13.96 8.97
C ALA A 45 9.38 -14.42 7.94
N SER A 46 8.09 -14.18 8.20
CA SER A 46 7.00 -14.46 7.25
C SER A 46 7.13 -13.63 5.97
N ILE A 47 7.39 -12.33 6.10
CA ILE A 47 7.60 -11.43 4.96
C ILE A 47 8.80 -11.88 4.13
N LEU A 48 9.93 -12.23 4.78
CA LEU A 48 11.11 -12.76 4.10
C LEU A 48 10.81 -14.08 3.38
N GLY A 49 10.05 -14.98 4.00
CA GLY A 49 9.63 -16.24 3.38
C GLY A 49 8.81 -16.01 2.11
N VAL A 50 7.82 -15.12 2.17
CA VAL A 50 7.02 -14.73 1.00
C VAL A 50 7.89 -14.08 -0.08
N ALA A 51 8.82 -13.20 0.29
CA ALA A 51 9.72 -12.54 -0.65
C ALA A 51 10.61 -13.55 -1.39
N ILE A 52 11.15 -14.56 -0.69
CA ILE A 52 11.94 -15.64 -1.29
C ILE A 52 11.11 -16.42 -2.29
N VAL A 53 9.87 -16.80 -1.93
CA VAL A 53 8.96 -17.53 -2.83
C VAL A 53 8.65 -16.68 -4.07
N VAL A 54 8.36 -15.39 -3.91
CA VAL A 54 8.12 -14.48 -5.04
C VAL A 54 9.35 -14.38 -5.94
N LEU A 55 10.54 -14.21 -5.37
CA LEU A 55 11.80 -14.17 -6.14
C LEU A 55 12.05 -15.46 -6.91
N LEU A 56 11.76 -16.61 -6.30
CA LEU A 56 11.84 -17.93 -6.95
C LEU A 56 10.88 -18.00 -8.15
N TYR A 57 9.61 -17.60 -7.98
CA TYR A 57 8.63 -17.54 -9.06
C TYR A 57 9.06 -16.61 -10.18
N VAL A 58 9.51 -15.39 -9.84
CA VAL A 58 9.99 -14.41 -10.84
C VAL A 58 11.18 -14.99 -11.61
N THR A 59 12.15 -15.60 -10.93
CA THR A 59 13.31 -16.22 -11.57
C THR A 59 12.88 -17.34 -12.50
N PHE A 60 11.97 -18.21 -12.05
CA PHE A 60 11.45 -19.31 -12.88
C PHE A 60 10.72 -18.76 -14.12
N LEU A 61 9.87 -17.76 -13.97
CA LEU A 61 9.16 -17.13 -15.07
C LEU A 61 10.12 -16.46 -16.07
N LEU A 62 11.19 -15.83 -15.58
CA LEU A 62 12.21 -15.22 -16.46
C LEU A 62 12.98 -16.26 -17.27
N VAL A 63 13.29 -17.41 -16.68
CA VAL A 63 13.91 -18.54 -17.38
C VAL A 63 12.95 -19.12 -18.40
N GLU A 64 11.68 -19.37 -18.01
CA GLU A 64 10.65 -19.95 -18.86
C GLU A 64 10.30 -19.02 -20.04
N ARG A 65 10.37 -17.70 -19.86
CA ARG A 65 10.14 -16.72 -20.94
C ARG A 65 11.04 -16.97 -22.15
N ARG A 66 12.29 -17.38 -21.96
CA ARG A 66 13.21 -17.72 -23.06
C ARG A 66 12.81 -19.01 -23.78
N ALA A 67 12.29 -19.97 -23.03
CA ALA A 67 11.82 -21.24 -23.60
C ALA A 67 10.45 -21.12 -24.29
N PHE A 68 9.64 -20.14 -23.89
CA PHE A 68 8.26 -19.96 -24.39
C PHE A 68 8.26 -19.66 -25.90
N SER A 69 9.10 -18.77 -26.39
CA SER A 69 9.19 -18.47 -27.82
C SER A 69 9.57 -19.70 -28.66
N ALA A 70 10.51 -20.50 -28.16
CA ALA A 70 10.91 -21.77 -28.81
C ALA A 70 9.81 -22.84 -28.76
N LYS A 71 8.98 -22.84 -27.73
CA LYS A 71 7.80 -23.75 -27.63
C LYS A 71 6.71 -23.35 -28.60
N VAL A 72 6.43 -22.04 -28.75
CA VAL A 72 5.43 -21.54 -29.71
C VAL A 72 5.79 -21.96 -31.14
N ASP A 73 7.08 -21.89 -31.50
CA ASP A 73 7.56 -22.30 -32.82
C ASP A 73 7.38 -23.80 -33.09
N LYS A 74 7.39 -24.63 -32.04
CA LYS A 74 7.18 -26.08 -32.15
C LYS A 74 5.70 -26.51 -32.13
N LEU A 75 4.84 -25.69 -31.55
CA LEU A 75 3.39 -26.00 -31.42
C LEU A 75 2.58 -25.56 -32.63
N SER A 76 3.10 -24.63 -33.43
CA SER A 76 2.39 -24.13 -34.60
C SER A 76 2.92 -24.81 -35.85
N THR A 77 2.07 -25.63 -36.47
CA THR A 77 2.33 -26.29 -37.78
C THR A 77 2.28 -25.28 -38.95
N ASP A 78 1.64 -24.12 -38.73
CA ASP A 78 1.51 -23.06 -39.73
C ASP A 78 2.37 -21.83 -39.35
N PRO A 79 3.31 -21.40 -40.21
CA PRO A 79 4.14 -20.24 -39.95
C PRO A 79 3.39 -18.93 -39.71
N ARG A 80 2.18 -18.77 -40.30
CA ARG A 80 1.33 -17.59 -40.12
C ARG A 80 0.78 -17.52 -38.72
N SER A 81 0.30 -18.65 -38.18
CA SER A 81 -0.22 -18.76 -36.83
C SER A 81 0.87 -18.51 -35.77
N ALA A 82 2.09 -19.00 -36.00
CA ALA A 82 3.23 -18.73 -35.13
C ALA A 82 3.61 -17.23 -35.10
N ALA A 83 3.59 -16.57 -36.26
CA ALA A 83 3.87 -15.14 -36.36
C ALA A 83 2.81 -14.31 -35.62
N LEU A 84 1.52 -14.66 -35.78
CA LEU A 84 0.41 -13.98 -35.11
C LEU A 84 0.52 -14.11 -33.59
N ILE A 85 0.78 -15.31 -33.08
CA ILE A 85 0.95 -15.55 -31.63
C ILE A 85 2.11 -14.71 -31.08
N ARG A 86 3.25 -14.68 -31.77
CA ARG A 86 4.39 -13.85 -31.36
C ARG A 86 4.04 -12.36 -31.31
N GLN A 87 3.32 -11.88 -32.31
CA GLN A 87 2.87 -10.49 -32.36
C GLN A 87 1.94 -10.18 -31.18
N ILE A 88 0.94 -11.01 -30.93
CA ILE A 88 0.03 -10.84 -29.80
C ILE A 88 0.80 -10.81 -28.46
N VAL A 89 1.72 -11.74 -28.25
CA VAL A 89 2.54 -11.78 -27.03
C VAL A 89 3.42 -10.55 -26.89
N ALA A 90 4.02 -10.07 -28.00
CA ALA A 90 4.81 -8.84 -27.99
C ALA A 90 3.95 -7.62 -27.65
N ASP A 91 2.77 -7.50 -28.25
CA ASP A 91 1.83 -6.40 -28.01
C ASP A 91 1.32 -6.42 -26.54
N VAL A 92 0.97 -7.58 -26.01
CA VAL A 92 0.56 -7.74 -24.60
C VAL A 92 1.71 -7.34 -23.66
N ASN A 93 2.92 -7.83 -23.91
CA ASN A 93 4.08 -7.48 -23.09
C ASN A 93 4.39 -5.96 -23.13
N ALA A 94 4.30 -5.33 -24.29
CA ALA A 94 4.49 -3.89 -24.42
C ALA A 94 3.41 -3.10 -23.64
N ARG A 95 2.16 -3.49 -23.77
CA ARG A 95 1.03 -2.84 -23.07
C ARG A 95 1.11 -3.01 -21.55
N VAL A 96 1.39 -4.23 -21.07
CA VAL A 96 1.56 -4.50 -19.64
C VAL A 96 2.79 -3.76 -19.09
N GLY A 97 3.89 -3.76 -19.83
CA GLY A 97 5.10 -3.03 -19.45
C GLY A 97 4.85 -1.52 -19.31
N SER A 98 4.18 -0.92 -20.30
CA SER A 98 3.81 0.51 -20.26
C SER A 98 2.85 0.82 -19.10
N TYR A 99 1.85 -0.03 -18.87
CA TYR A 99 0.94 0.13 -17.74
C TYR A 99 1.67 0.09 -16.41
N LEU A 100 2.54 -0.90 -16.20
CA LEU A 100 3.32 -1.03 -14.95
C LEU A 100 4.28 0.16 -14.77
N ALA A 101 4.92 0.63 -15.82
CA ALA A 101 5.80 1.80 -15.78
C ALA A 101 5.04 3.07 -15.36
N LEU A 102 3.88 3.32 -15.98
CA LEU A 102 3.00 4.45 -15.60
C LEU A 102 2.48 4.31 -14.18
N LYS A 103 2.06 3.11 -13.78
CA LYS A 103 1.57 2.86 -12.42
C LYS A 103 2.67 3.07 -11.37
N THR A 104 3.90 2.66 -11.68
CA THR A 104 5.08 2.94 -10.83
C THR A 104 5.32 4.44 -10.72
N LEU A 105 5.31 5.16 -11.84
CA LEU A 105 5.51 6.61 -11.85
C LEU A 105 4.46 7.33 -11.00
N LEU A 106 3.18 6.99 -11.20
CA LEU A 106 2.08 7.55 -10.42
C LEU A 106 2.19 7.24 -8.92
N GLY A 107 2.57 5.99 -8.59
CA GLY A 107 2.82 5.59 -7.21
C GLY A 107 3.97 6.36 -6.56
N MET A 108 5.06 6.60 -7.30
CA MET A 108 6.18 7.42 -6.84
C MET A 108 5.78 8.89 -6.64
N MET A 109 5.01 9.47 -7.57
CA MET A 109 4.50 10.84 -7.43
C MET A 109 3.59 10.97 -6.21
N GLN A 110 2.68 10.04 -6.02
CA GLN A 110 1.78 10.00 -4.87
C GLN A 110 2.56 9.89 -3.56
N ALA A 111 3.50 8.95 -3.49
CA ALA A 111 4.34 8.76 -2.31
C ALA A 111 5.18 10.00 -2.00
N PHE A 112 5.72 10.65 -3.01
CA PHE A 112 6.50 11.88 -2.84
C PHE A 112 5.63 13.04 -2.29
N LEU A 113 4.46 13.27 -2.88
CA LEU A 113 3.55 14.33 -2.40
C LEU A 113 3.05 14.03 -0.99
N SER A 114 2.70 12.78 -0.70
CA SER A 114 2.31 12.34 0.64
C SER A 114 3.47 12.47 1.64
N TRP A 115 4.69 12.16 1.21
CA TRP A 115 5.89 12.33 2.03
C TRP A 115 6.12 13.79 2.39
N VAL A 116 5.99 14.71 1.42
CA VAL A 116 6.10 16.16 1.65
C VAL A 116 5.06 16.62 2.66
N ALA A 117 3.80 16.17 2.51
CA ALA A 117 2.73 16.50 3.45
C ALA A 117 3.06 15.97 4.86
N MET A 118 3.38 14.69 5.01
CA MET A 118 3.72 14.09 6.29
C MET A 118 4.94 14.74 6.95
N TRP A 119 5.97 15.05 6.17
CA TRP A 119 7.17 15.74 6.63
C TRP A 119 6.86 17.16 7.12
N TRP A 120 6.02 17.91 6.38
CA TRP A 120 5.59 19.27 6.75
C TRP A 120 4.89 19.31 8.10
N PHE A 121 4.05 18.33 8.39
CA PHE A 121 3.37 18.21 9.68
C PHE A 121 4.26 17.59 10.77
N GLY A 122 5.45 17.12 10.45
CA GLY A 122 6.35 16.48 11.41
C GLY A 122 5.91 15.09 11.83
N LEU A 123 5.22 14.34 10.95
CA LEU A 123 4.83 12.97 11.23
C LEU A 123 6.06 12.07 11.30
N GLU A 124 6.18 11.28 12.37
CA GLU A 124 7.26 10.31 12.52
C GLU A 124 7.16 9.22 11.45
N PHE A 125 8.32 8.72 11.04
CA PHE A 125 8.45 7.69 10.01
C PHE A 125 7.83 8.06 8.65
N ALA A 126 7.75 9.35 8.29
CA ALA A 126 7.19 9.82 7.02
C ALA A 126 7.78 9.09 5.80
N THR A 127 9.10 8.84 5.80
CA THR A 127 9.78 8.10 4.72
C THR A 127 9.32 6.65 4.64
N PHE A 128 9.13 5.99 5.78
CA PHE A 128 8.61 4.62 5.82
C PHE A 128 7.20 4.55 5.23
N TRP A 129 6.32 5.47 5.65
CA TRP A 129 4.95 5.54 5.13
C TRP A 129 4.93 5.82 3.64
N ALA A 130 5.79 6.70 3.15
CA ALA A 130 5.91 6.98 1.72
C ALA A 130 6.33 5.74 0.91
N MET A 131 7.32 4.98 1.39
CA MET A 131 7.72 3.72 0.75
C MET A 131 6.58 2.71 0.73
N LEU A 132 5.82 2.62 1.84
CA LEU A 132 4.66 1.74 1.92
C LEU A 132 3.57 2.17 0.92
N ILE A 133 3.34 3.47 0.73
CA ILE A 133 2.39 4.00 -0.25
C ILE A 133 2.74 3.56 -1.67
N VAL A 134 4.03 3.56 -2.06
CA VAL A 134 4.45 3.05 -3.38
C VAL A 134 4.02 1.60 -3.56
N LEU A 135 4.27 0.75 -2.56
CA LEU A 135 3.93 -0.67 -2.62
C LEU A 135 2.41 -0.90 -2.64
N LEU A 136 1.69 -0.19 -1.78
CA LEU A 136 0.24 -0.31 -1.68
C LEU A 136 -0.47 0.13 -2.96
N ASN A 137 0.09 1.09 -3.70
CA ASN A 137 -0.52 1.63 -4.91
C ASN A 137 -0.68 0.60 -6.05
N TYR A 138 0.02 -0.54 -5.97
CA TYR A 138 -0.17 -1.66 -6.90
C TYR A 138 -1.47 -2.44 -6.64
N ILE A 139 -2.06 -2.33 -5.44
CA ILE A 139 -3.28 -3.04 -5.06
C ILE A 139 -4.47 -2.10 -5.28
N PRO A 140 -5.32 -2.33 -6.30
CA PRO A 140 -6.45 -1.45 -6.58
C PRO A 140 -7.40 -1.34 -5.37
N TYR A 141 -7.93 -0.16 -5.11
CA TYR A 141 -8.87 0.20 -4.04
C TYR A 141 -8.32 0.03 -2.61
N ILE A 142 -7.77 -1.15 -2.27
CA ILE A 142 -7.20 -1.43 -0.95
C ILE A 142 -5.98 -0.54 -0.71
N GLY A 143 -5.11 -0.42 -1.70
CA GLY A 143 -3.92 0.40 -1.61
C GLY A 143 -4.23 1.87 -1.35
N SER A 144 -5.21 2.42 -2.06
CA SER A 144 -5.65 3.80 -1.89
C SER A 144 -6.17 4.09 -0.48
N PHE A 145 -6.98 3.19 0.07
CA PHE A 145 -7.49 3.32 1.44
C PHE A 145 -6.37 3.22 2.49
N LEU A 146 -5.54 2.19 2.40
CA LEU A 146 -4.46 1.94 3.37
C LEU A 146 -3.38 3.02 3.32
N SER A 147 -3.14 3.63 2.16
CA SER A 147 -2.18 4.72 1.98
C SER A 147 -2.52 5.98 2.79
N VAL A 148 -3.79 6.19 3.10
CA VAL A 148 -4.25 7.28 3.96
C VAL A 148 -4.45 6.78 5.39
N PHE A 149 -5.03 5.60 5.56
CA PHE A 149 -5.40 5.06 6.86
C PHE A 149 -4.21 4.93 7.81
N PHE A 150 -3.11 4.33 7.39
CA PHE A 150 -1.98 4.09 8.27
C PHE A 150 -1.27 5.38 8.73
N PRO A 151 -0.94 6.35 7.86
CA PRO A 151 -0.37 7.61 8.30
C PRO A 151 -1.29 8.39 9.23
N VAL A 152 -2.61 8.38 8.98
CA VAL A 152 -3.59 9.05 9.85
C VAL A 152 -3.70 8.34 11.20
N ALA A 153 -3.69 7.01 11.23
CA ALA A 153 -3.67 6.25 12.49
C ALA A 153 -2.41 6.58 13.32
N MET A 154 -1.25 6.72 12.66
CA MET A 154 -0.01 7.15 13.33
C MET A 154 -0.13 8.59 13.84
N ALA A 155 -0.73 9.49 13.06
CA ALA A 155 -0.95 10.88 13.46
C ALA A 155 -1.84 10.99 14.71
N ILE A 156 -2.86 10.15 14.85
CA ILE A 156 -3.72 10.09 16.04
C ILE A 156 -2.89 9.74 17.29
N VAL A 157 -1.97 8.80 17.14
CA VAL A 157 -1.10 8.38 18.25
C VAL A 157 -0.06 9.44 18.61
N GLN A 158 0.47 10.14 17.60
CA GLN A 158 1.57 11.06 17.76
C GLN A 158 1.15 12.46 18.21
N PHE A 159 0.13 13.06 17.58
CA PHE A 159 -0.11 14.50 17.75
C PHE A 159 -1.06 14.85 18.90
N GLY A 160 -2.04 14.03 19.22
CA GLY A 160 -3.02 14.33 20.26
C GLY A 160 -3.88 15.60 20.02
N ASP A 161 -3.57 16.40 19.00
CA ASP A 161 -4.33 17.57 18.56
C ASP A 161 -5.23 17.23 17.37
N PRO A 162 -6.56 17.30 17.52
CA PRO A 162 -7.50 16.95 16.46
C PRO A 162 -7.36 17.80 15.19
N ASN A 163 -6.98 19.06 15.31
CA ASN A 163 -6.87 19.95 14.16
C ASN A 163 -5.73 19.53 13.24
N THR A 164 -4.57 19.23 13.81
CA THR A 164 -3.40 18.73 13.06
C THR A 164 -3.72 17.40 12.39
N ILE A 165 -4.38 16.46 13.12
CA ILE A 165 -4.75 15.15 12.57
C ILE A 165 -5.70 15.30 11.38
N VAL A 166 -6.77 16.09 11.53
CA VAL A 166 -7.77 16.32 10.46
C VAL A 166 -7.13 17.00 9.26
N THR A 167 -6.28 18.01 9.47
CA THR A 167 -5.63 18.73 8.37
C THR A 167 -4.67 17.82 7.61
N LEU A 168 -3.88 17.00 8.29
CA LEU A 168 -3.03 16.00 7.65
C LEU A 168 -3.86 14.97 6.88
N ALA A 169 -4.96 14.47 7.47
CA ALA A 169 -5.85 13.52 6.80
C ALA A 169 -6.43 14.12 5.51
N ILE A 170 -6.92 15.37 5.55
CA ILE A 170 -7.41 16.08 4.37
C ILE A 170 -6.30 16.22 3.33
N ALA A 171 -5.09 16.61 3.71
CA ALA A 171 -3.96 16.74 2.79
C ALA A 171 -3.66 15.43 2.07
N LEU A 172 -3.60 14.30 2.80
CA LEU A 172 -3.37 12.98 2.22
C LEU A 172 -4.51 12.53 1.31
N VAL A 173 -5.77 12.77 1.70
CA VAL A 173 -6.95 12.48 0.88
C VAL A 173 -6.93 13.30 -0.41
N VAL A 174 -6.58 14.59 -0.34
CA VAL A 174 -6.47 15.45 -1.52
C VAL A 174 -5.39 14.95 -2.48
N VAL A 175 -4.22 14.58 -1.97
CA VAL A 175 -3.15 13.98 -2.79
C VAL A 175 -3.64 12.68 -3.44
N GLN A 176 -4.26 11.80 -2.66
CA GLN A 176 -4.81 10.53 -3.14
C GLN A 176 -5.87 10.75 -4.23
N PHE A 177 -6.78 11.69 -4.00
CA PHE A 177 -7.85 12.02 -4.94
C PHE A 177 -7.30 12.64 -6.22
N ALA A 178 -6.36 13.56 -6.13
CA ALA A 178 -5.75 14.23 -7.27
C ALA A 178 -5.01 13.24 -8.17
N ILE A 179 -4.21 12.34 -7.60
CA ILE A 179 -3.49 11.33 -8.37
C ILE A 179 -4.47 10.28 -8.94
N GLY A 180 -5.33 9.70 -8.10
CA GLY A 180 -6.18 8.57 -8.48
C GLY A 180 -7.31 8.93 -9.44
N ASN A 181 -7.88 10.14 -9.34
CA ASN A 181 -9.04 10.53 -10.15
C ASN A 181 -8.71 11.44 -11.34
N PHE A 182 -7.57 12.13 -11.31
CA PHE A 182 -7.17 13.01 -12.43
C PHE A 182 -5.97 12.46 -13.19
N LEU A 183 -4.85 12.18 -12.52
CA LEU A 183 -3.63 11.77 -13.20
C LEU A 183 -3.70 10.32 -13.71
N ASP A 184 -4.20 9.40 -12.90
CA ASP A 184 -4.30 7.97 -13.25
C ASP A 184 -5.12 7.78 -14.55
N PRO A 185 -6.37 8.25 -14.66
CA PRO A 185 -7.16 8.10 -15.89
C PRO A 185 -6.59 8.93 -17.05
N TYR A 186 -6.02 10.12 -16.80
CA TYR A 186 -5.45 10.96 -17.84
C TYR A 186 -4.23 10.29 -18.51
N LEU A 187 -3.27 9.81 -17.73
CA LEU A 187 -2.06 9.18 -18.24
C LEU A 187 -2.31 7.78 -18.82
N LEU A 188 -3.15 6.98 -18.16
CA LEU A 188 -3.53 5.65 -18.68
C LEU A 188 -4.46 5.76 -19.88
N GLY A 189 -5.29 6.79 -19.98
CA GLY A 189 -6.14 7.06 -21.14
C GLY A 189 -5.31 7.53 -22.35
N ALA A 190 -4.33 8.38 -22.14
CA ALA A 190 -3.42 8.86 -23.20
C ALA A 190 -2.49 7.75 -23.75
N ALA A 191 -2.21 6.72 -22.93
CA ALA A 191 -1.38 5.58 -23.35
C ALA A 191 -2.16 4.53 -24.18
N ARG A 192 -3.47 4.74 -24.45
CA ARG A 192 -4.25 3.88 -25.35
C ARG A 192 -3.99 4.27 -26.82
N PRO A 193 -3.45 3.36 -27.62
CA PRO A 193 -3.18 3.66 -29.06
C PRO A 193 -4.47 3.90 -29.86
N ASP A 194 -5.63 3.51 -29.33
CA ASP A 194 -6.93 3.66 -29.99
C ASP A 194 -7.43 5.12 -30.02
N ALA A 195 -6.83 6.02 -29.25
CA ALA A 195 -7.14 7.45 -29.30
C ALA A 195 -6.66 8.11 -30.62
N LEU A 196 -5.71 7.50 -31.31
CA LEU A 196 -5.17 8.02 -32.59
C LEU A 196 -5.96 7.55 -33.82
N LEU A 197 -6.91 6.63 -33.68
CA LEU A 197 -7.72 6.10 -34.77
C LEU A 197 -9.11 6.78 -34.88
N ARG A 198 -9.35 7.86 -34.13
CA ARG A 198 -10.63 8.60 -34.11
C ARG A 198 -10.55 9.97 -34.79
N ASN A 199 -9.71 10.12 -35.80
CA ASN A 199 -9.76 11.26 -36.73
C ASN A 199 -9.84 10.78 -38.18
#